data_e20be8d894898a40839e691d0575fa70
#
_entry.id   e20be8d894898a40839e691d0575fa70
#
_cell.length_a   1.000
_cell.length_b   1.000
_cell.length_c   1.000
_cell.angle_alpha   90.00
_cell.angle_beta   90.00
_cell.angle_gamma   90.00
#
_symmetry.space_group_name_H-M   'P 1'
#
loop_
_entity.id
_entity.type
_entity.pdbx_description
1 polymer ?
#
loop_
_entity_poly.entity_id
_entity_poly.type
_entity_poly.pdbx_seq_one_letter_code
_entity_poly.pdbx_strand_id
1 'polypeptide(L)'
;IQLIHRHNGAQFREEDGWAMPIHFGEPLQEYEAARSQVGLFDLCHHSLLCFTGADRVSFLHGMVSNDVKALVPGRGIFAAFLDVNGKILADTRVFCTGDSFLVDLWEPLKEKILAHLNRYLITDEVEVADLTAQYGMISLQGSKAELLLKELLRSEKALSGELDHGTFQSGDAELRVIRSTRTGQEGYAL
;
A
#
# COMPACT_ATOMS: atom_id res chain seq x y z
N ILE A 1 6.28 -3.53 -15.68
CA ILE A 1 7.22 -2.65 -14.94
C ILE A 1 8.66 -3.15 -15.03
N GLN A 2 8.93 -4.46 -14.94
CA GLN A 2 10.29 -5.03 -15.01
C GLN A 2 11.08 -4.62 -16.27
N LEU A 3 10.43 -4.48 -17.43
CA LEU A 3 11.08 -3.99 -18.65
C LEU A 3 11.54 -2.53 -18.51
N ILE A 4 10.75 -1.72 -17.81
CA ILE A 4 11.12 -0.32 -17.52
C ILE A 4 12.35 -0.29 -16.61
N HIS A 5 12.39 -1.12 -15.59
CA HIS A 5 13.57 -1.24 -14.73
C HIS A 5 14.82 -1.64 -15.49
N ARG A 6 14.73 -2.68 -16.33
CA ARG A 6 15.86 -3.12 -17.18
C ARG A 6 16.34 -2.01 -18.11
N HIS A 7 15.41 -1.28 -18.74
CA HIS A 7 15.74 -0.17 -19.62
C HIS A 7 16.50 0.95 -18.89
N ASN A 8 16.18 1.17 -17.61
CA ASN A 8 16.86 2.15 -16.76
C ASN A 8 18.10 1.59 -16.04
N GLY A 9 18.61 0.42 -16.43
CA GLY A 9 19.87 -0.13 -15.92
C GLY A 9 19.79 -0.82 -14.59
N ALA A 10 18.58 -1.22 -14.12
CA ALA A 10 18.41 -1.88 -12.86
C ALA A 10 19.26 -3.17 -12.73
N GLN A 11 19.92 -3.33 -11.61
CA GLN A 11 20.45 -4.61 -11.15
C GLN A 11 19.36 -5.30 -10.32
N PHE A 12 19.24 -6.63 -10.47
CA PHE A 12 18.18 -7.38 -9.83
C PHE A 12 18.71 -8.42 -8.87
N ARG A 13 17.92 -8.67 -7.82
CA ARG A 13 18.04 -9.83 -6.94
C ARG A 13 16.70 -10.57 -6.93
N GLU A 14 16.75 -11.89 -6.92
CA GLU A 14 15.55 -12.69 -6.69
C GLU A 14 15.27 -12.73 -5.18
N GLU A 15 14.03 -12.42 -4.80
CA GLU A 15 13.55 -12.43 -3.42
C GLU A 15 12.09 -12.88 -3.42
N ASP A 16 11.81 -14.00 -2.76
CA ASP A 16 10.48 -14.60 -2.65
C ASP A 16 9.73 -14.77 -3.99
N GLY A 17 10.47 -15.15 -5.05
CA GLY A 17 9.94 -15.33 -6.40
C GLY A 17 9.80 -14.03 -7.21
N TRP A 18 10.22 -12.88 -6.66
CA TRP A 18 10.21 -11.59 -7.34
C TRP A 18 11.62 -11.19 -7.79
N ALA A 19 11.74 -10.70 -9.02
CA ALA A 19 12.95 -10.02 -9.47
C ALA A 19 12.92 -8.58 -8.97
N MET A 20 13.50 -8.35 -7.78
CA MET A 20 13.54 -7.06 -7.11
C MET A 20 14.70 -6.20 -7.62
N PRO A 21 14.46 -4.97 -8.09
CA PRO A 21 15.54 -4.03 -8.40
C PRO A 21 16.24 -3.62 -7.10
N ILE A 22 17.56 -3.78 -7.05
CA ILE A 22 18.37 -3.43 -5.87
C ILE A 22 19.04 -2.06 -6.01
N HIS A 23 19.36 -1.64 -7.21
CA HIS A 23 19.82 -0.30 -7.57
C HIS A 23 19.79 -0.11 -9.08
N PHE A 24 19.85 1.14 -9.55
CA PHE A 24 19.86 1.51 -10.97
C PHE A 24 21.22 2.12 -11.40
N GLY A 25 22.06 2.46 -10.48
CA GLY A 25 23.37 3.07 -10.68
C GLY A 25 24.23 2.97 -9.42
N GLU A 26 24.71 4.11 -8.96
CA GLU A 26 25.51 4.19 -7.73
C GLU A 26 24.59 4.27 -6.50
N PRO A 27 24.56 3.24 -5.63
CA PRO A 27 23.60 3.18 -4.49
C PRO A 27 23.65 4.39 -3.55
N LEU A 28 24.84 4.96 -3.35
CA LEU A 28 24.98 6.15 -2.50
C LEU A 28 24.30 7.38 -3.11
N GLN A 29 24.39 7.57 -4.41
CA GLN A 29 23.71 8.67 -5.10
C GLN A 29 22.19 8.50 -5.07
N GLU A 30 21.69 7.27 -5.22
CA GLU A 30 20.26 6.96 -5.10
C GLU A 30 19.74 7.23 -3.67
N TYR A 31 20.51 6.83 -2.66
CA TYR A 31 20.21 7.13 -1.26
C TYR A 31 20.17 8.64 -0.98
N GLU A 32 21.16 9.39 -1.46
CA GLU A 32 21.19 10.85 -1.32
C GLU A 32 20.02 11.54 -2.04
N ALA A 33 19.67 11.04 -3.23
CA ALA A 33 18.51 11.54 -3.99
C ALA A 33 17.20 11.28 -3.24
N ALA A 34 17.01 10.08 -2.68
CA ALA A 34 15.83 9.74 -1.89
C ALA A 34 15.71 10.59 -0.62
N ARG A 35 16.82 11.10 -0.06
CA ARG A 35 16.81 11.97 1.13
C ARG A 35 16.63 13.45 0.80
N SER A 36 17.33 13.95 -0.21
CA SER A 36 17.42 15.40 -0.47
C SER A 36 16.56 15.86 -1.66
N GLN A 37 16.03 14.92 -2.43
CA GLN A 37 15.20 15.16 -3.61
C GLN A 37 13.94 14.28 -3.55
N VAL A 38 13.78 13.40 -4.55
CA VAL A 38 12.71 12.40 -4.64
C VAL A 38 13.29 11.09 -5.13
N GLY A 39 13.00 9.99 -4.41
CA GLY A 39 13.18 8.63 -4.89
C GLY A 39 11.84 8.05 -5.36
N LEU A 40 11.86 7.32 -6.47
CA LEU A 40 10.72 6.54 -6.96
C LEU A 40 10.97 5.06 -6.66
N PHE A 41 10.05 4.42 -5.95
CA PHE A 41 10.15 3.02 -5.56
C PHE A 41 9.01 2.20 -6.15
N ASP A 42 9.33 1.05 -6.71
CA ASP A 42 8.35 0.05 -7.15
C ASP A 42 7.87 -0.77 -5.95
N LEU A 43 6.57 -0.77 -5.72
CA LEU A 43 5.90 -1.53 -4.68
C LEU A 43 4.92 -2.57 -5.26
N CYS A 44 5.06 -2.95 -6.54
CA CYS A 44 4.17 -3.92 -7.19
C CYS A 44 4.29 -5.34 -6.62
N HIS A 45 5.20 -5.58 -5.69
CA HIS A 45 5.30 -6.80 -4.89
C HIS A 45 4.36 -6.80 -3.67
N HIS A 46 3.49 -5.81 -3.55
CA HIS A 46 2.38 -5.75 -2.60
C HIS A 46 1.08 -6.23 -3.23
N SER A 47 0.23 -6.85 -2.43
CA SER A 47 -1.13 -7.22 -2.80
C SER A 47 -2.14 -6.23 -2.24
N LEU A 48 -3.24 -6.09 -2.96
CA LEU A 48 -4.36 -5.24 -2.56
C LEU A 48 -5.64 -6.09 -2.47
N LEU A 49 -6.17 -6.24 -1.26
CA LEU A 49 -7.46 -6.88 -1.01
C LEU A 49 -8.53 -5.81 -0.76
N CYS A 50 -9.76 -6.09 -1.21
CA CYS A 50 -10.92 -5.22 -0.97
C CYS A 50 -11.97 -5.97 -0.15
N PHE A 51 -12.37 -5.39 0.97
CA PHE A 51 -13.41 -5.91 1.85
C PHE A 51 -14.68 -5.10 1.68
N THR A 52 -15.78 -5.76 1.28
CA THR A 52 -17.11 -5.18 1.13
C THR A 52 -18.14 -5.98 1.94
N GLY A 53 -19.40 -5.55 1.95
CA GLY A 53 -20.48 -6.20 2.69
C GLY A 53 -20.85 -5.49 4.00
N ALA A 54 -22.00 -5.88 4.56
CA ALA A 54 -22.57 -5.23 5.75
C ALA A 54 -21.70 -5.39 6.99
N ASP A 55 -21.08 -6.58 7.15
CA ASP A 55 -20.28 -6.94 8.32
C ASP A 55 -18.78 -6.65 8.17
N ARG A 56 -18.33 -6.01 7.06
CA ARG A 56 -16.91 -5.75 6.79
C ARG A 56 -16.16 -5.07 7.94
N VAL A 57 -16.82 -4.15 8.65
CA VAL A 57 -16.19 -3.41 9.76
C VAL A 57 -15.94 -4.32 10.95
N SER A 58 -16.97 -5.06 11.40
CA SER A 58 -16.88 -5.97 12.55
C SER A 58 -15.94 -7.13 12.27
N PHE A 59 -16.04 -7.72 11.09
CA PHE A 59 -15.20 -8.83 10.67
C PHE A 59 -13.72 -8.42 10.63
N LEU A 60 -13.38 -7.37 9.86
CA LEU A 60 -12.00 -6.94 9.74
C LEU A 60 -11.41 -6.45 11.07
N HIS A 61 -12.21 -5.78 11.92
CA HIS A 61 -11.80 -5.40 13.27
C HIS A 61 -11.42 -6.60 14.14
N GLY A 62 -12.11 -7.74 13.98
CA GLY A 62 -11.78 -8.99 14.68
C GLY A 62 -10.53 -9.71 14.15
N MET A 63 -10.09 -9.40 12.93
CA MET A 63 -8.97 -10.08 12.26
C MET A 63 -7.63 -9.36 12.42
N VAL A 64 -7.63 -8.07 12.76
CA VAL A 64 -6.41 -7.25 12.83
C VAL A 64 -6.18 -6.63 14.20
N SER A 65 -4.93 -6.26 14.47
CA SER A 65 -4.46 -5.77 15.77
C SER A 65 -4.82 -4.32 16.10
N ASN A 66 -5.56 -3.60 15.24
CA ASN A 66 -5.85 -2.18 15.43
C ASN A 66 -7.34 -1.87 15.24
N ASP A 67 -7.79 -0.69 15.66
CA ASP A 67 -9.20 -0.32 15.70
C ASP A 67 -9.73 0.12 14.31
N VAL A 68 -10.27 -0.84 13.56
CA VAL A 68 -10.93 -0.59 12.28
C VAL A 68 -12.24 0.19 12.43
N LYS A 69 -12.93 0.04 13.59
CA LYS A 69 -14.22 0.70 13.84
C LYS A 69 -14.09 2.21 13.96
N ALA A 70 -12.92 2.69 14.39
CA ALA A 70 -12.64 4.13 14.49
C ALA A 70 -12.27 4.77 13.15
N LEU A 71 -12.06 3.97 12.09
CA LEU A 71 -11.70 4.51 10.77
C LEU A 71 -12.87 5.23 10.11
N VAL A 72 -12.56 6.38 9.55
CA VAL A 72 -13.47 7.16 8.70
C VAL A 72 -12.95 7.22 7.26
N PRO A 73 -13.81 7.50 6.27
CA PRO A 73 -13.39 7.60 4.87
C PRO A 73 -12.21 8.56 4.67
N GLY A 74 -11.22 8.11 3.90
CA GLY A 74 -9.98 8.85 3.64
C GLY A 74 -8.88 8.66 4.69
N ARG A 75 -9.11 7.81 5.70
CA ARG A 75 -8.14 7.46 6.74
C ARG A 75 -7.68 6.02 6.62
N GLY A 76 -6.43 5.79 7.00
CA GLY A 76 -5.87 4.44 7.11
C GLY A 76 -5.20 4.21 8.46
N ILE A 77 -4.95 2.95 8.75
CA ILE A 77 -4.19 2.51 9.93
C ILE A 77 -3.17 1.45 9.54
N PHE A 78 -2.09 1.39 10.28
CA PHE A 78 -1.17 0.27 10.27
C PHE A 78 -1.66 -0.78 11.27
N ALA A 79 -1.70 -2.05 10.86
CA ALA A 79 -2.19 -3.16 11.66
C ALA A 79 -1.41 -4.45 11.36
N ALA A 80 -1.73 -5.52 12.07
CA ALA A 80 -1.24 -6.85 11.76
C ALA A 80 -2.39 -7.85 11.81
N PHE A 81 -2.42 -8.80 10.88
CA PHE A 81 -3.24 -9.99 11.01
C PHE A 81 -2.64 -10.91 12.07
N LEU A 82 -3.48 -11.43 12.96
CA LEU A 82 -3.05 -12.27 14.07
C LEU A 82 -3.70 -13.66 13.99
N ASP A 83 -3.01 -14.67 14.47
CA ASP A 83 -3.62 -15.96 14.75
C ASP A 83 -4.34 -15.98 16.12
N VAL A 84 -4.98 -17.07 16.45
CA VAL A 84 -5.73 -17.25 17.72
C VAL A 84 -4.86 -17.12 18.98
N ASN A 85 -3.56 -17.20 18.85
CA ASN A 85 -2.60 -17.05 19.96
C ASN A 85 -2.00 -15.66 20.00
N GLY A 86 -2.44 -14.73 19.14
CA GLY A 86 -1.89 -13.38 19.01
C GLY A 86 -0.56 -13.29 18.27
N LYS A 87 -0.15 -14.35 17.56
CA LYS A 87 1.06 -14.33 16.73
C LYS A 87 0.80 -13.62 15.42
N ILE A 88 1.71 -12.74 15.01
CA ILE A 88 1.62 -12.00 13.76
C ILE A 88 1.73 -12.96 12.56
N LEU A 89 0.75 -12.88 11.67
CA LEU A 89 0.71 -13.60 10.40
C LEU A 89 1.23 -12.76 9.25
N ALA A 90 0.86 -11.47 9.25
CA ALA A 90 1.32 -10.46 8.30
C ALA A 90 1.09 -9.07 8.90
N ASP A 91 1.98 -8.13 8.64
CA ASP A 91 1.69 -6.69 8.79
C ASP A 91 0.86 -6.21 7.60
N THR A 92 0.09 -5.15 7.82
CA THR A 92 -0.84 -4.65 6.82
C THR A 92 -1.15 -3.17 7.03
N ARG A 93 -1.60 -2.53 5.97
CA ARG A 93 -2.23 -1.21 6.01
C ARG A 93 -3.68 -1.34 5.60
N VAL A 94 -4.56 -0.78 6.39
CA VAL A 94 -6.02 -0.80 6.15
C VAL A 94 -6.48 0.61 5.86
N PHE A 95 -7.17 0.80 4.74
CA PHE A 95 -7.65 2.10 4.26
C PHE A 95 -9.17 2.08 4.14
N CYS A 96 -9.85 3.03 4.80
CA CYS A 96 -11.31 3.19 4.73
C CYS A 96 -11.69 4.06 3.53
N THR A 97 -12.42 3.49 2.57
CA THR A 97 -12.93 4.23 1.39
C THR A 97 -14.36 4.74 1.58
N GLY A 98 -15.01 4.33 2.67
CA GLY A 98 -16.42 4.60 3.00
C GLY A 98 -17.28 3.35 2.88
N ASP A 99 -17.43 2.82 1.70
CA ASP A 99 -18.21 1.61 1.40
C ASP A 99 -17.37 0.32 1.47
N SER A 100 -16.05 0.43 1.47
CA SER A 100 -15.13 -0.69 1.53
C SER A 100 -13.88 -0.38 2.37
N PHE A 101 -13.09 -1.43 2.65
CA PHE A 101 -11.71 -1.29 3.10
C PHE A 101 -10.77 -1.86 2.06
N LEU A 102 -9.73 -1.10 1.74
CA LEU A 102 -8.58 -1.61 0.99
C LEU A 102 -7.50 -2.04 1.99
N VAL A 103 -6.92 -3.21 1.74
CA VAL A 103 -5.94 -3.83 2.63
C VAL A 103 -4.69 -4.14 1.82
N ASP A 104 -3.62 -3.41 2.11
CA ASP A 104 -2.29 -3.58 1.52
C ASP A 104 -1.46 -4.52 2.38
N LEU A 105 -0.89 -5.56 1.78
CA LEU A 105 0.00 -6.51 2.43
C LEU A 105 1.06 -7.03 1.45
N TRP A 106 2.12 -7.62 1.99
CA TRP A 106 3.17 -8.22 1.18
C TRP A 106 2.65 -9.44 0.42
N GLU A 107 2.84 -9.47 -0.91
CA GLU A 107 2.22 -10.42 -1.81
C GLU A 107 2.48 -11.89 -1.45
N PRO A 108 3.70 -12.33 -1.07
CA PRO A 108 3.95 -13.72 -0.67
C PRO A 108 3.11 -14.22 0.51
N LEU A 109 2.52 -13.31 1.31
CA LEU A 109 1.65 -13.67 2.44
C LEU A 109 0.16 -13.69 2.08
N LYS A 110 -0.24 -13.24 0.88
CA LYS A 110 -1.62 -13.10 0.45
C LYS A 110 -2.43 -14.39 0.60
N GLU A 111 -1.96 -15.48 0.01
CA GLU A 111 -2.67 -16.77 0.04
C GLU A 111 -2.84 -17.31 1.46
N LYS A 112 -1.83 -17.10 2.31
CA LYS A 112 -1.91 -17.47 3.73
C LYS A 112 -2.97 -16.66 4.46
N ILE A 113 -3.05 -15.36 4.19
CA ILE A 113 -4.06 -14.47 4.80
C ILE A 113 -5.45 -14.80 4.27
N LEU A 114 -5.64 -15.01 2.97
CA LEU A 114 -6.93 -15.41 2.40
C LEU A 114 -7.41 -16.73 3.00
N ALA A 115 -6.54 -17.72 3.13
CA ALA A 115 -6.86 -18.99 3.78
C ALA A 115 -7.20 -18.83 5.27
N HIS A 116 -6.54 -17.89 5.95
CA HIS A 116 -6.85 -17.56 7.34
C HIS A 116 -8.22 -16.90 7.46
N LEU A 117 -8.53 -15.89 6.66
CA LEU A 117 -9.82 -15.19 6.66
C LEU A 117 -10.98 -16.15 6.37
N ASN A 118 -10.84 -17.03 5.38
CA ASN A 118 -11.87 -17.99 4.99
C ASN A 118 -12.27 -18.99 6.11
N ARG A 119 -11.41 -19.20 7.12
CA ARG A 119 -11.76 -20.03 8.28
C ARG A 119 -12.77 -19.38 9.20
N TYR A 120 -12.83 -18.06 9.21
CA TYR A 120 -13.70 -17.27 10.10
C TYR A 120 -14.88 -16.64 9.35
N LEU A 121 -14.84 -16.62 8.03
CA LEU A 121 -15.90 -16.09 7.18
C LEU A 121 -16.98 -17.19 7.00
N ILE A 122 -17.87 -17.36 7.99
CA ILE A 122 -18.87 -18.43 8.03
C ILE A 122 -20.27 -17.88 7.81
N THR A 123 -20.68 -16.86 8.55
CA THR A 123 -22.04 -16.28 8.53
C THR A 123 -22.05 -14.80 8.26
N ASP A 124 -20.89 -14.17 8.23
CA ASP A 124 -20.75 -12.73 8.03
C ASP A 124 -21.04 -12.34 6.59
N GLU A 125 -21.78 -11.27 6.38
CA GLU A 125 -22.01 -10.66 5.07
C GLU A 125 -20.79 -9.84 4.64
N VAL A 126 -19.70 -10.55 4.28
CA VAL A 126 -18.43 -9.98 3.83
C VAL A 126 -17.96 -10.66 2.55
N GLU A 127 -17.54 -9.87 1.59
CA GLU A 127 -16.82 -10.32 0.40
C GLU A 127 -15.38 -9.79 0.46
N VAL A 128 -14.41 -10.66 0.17
CA VAL A 128 -12.98 -10.30 0.06
C VAL A 128 -12.54 -10.53 -1.38
N ALA A 129 -12.34 -9.45 -2.13
CA ALA A 129 -11.87 -9.50 -3.51
C ALA A 129 -10.36 -9.22 -3.58
N ASP A 130 -9.64 -10.00 -4.38
CA ASP A 130 -8.25 -9.73 -4.74
C ASP A 130 -8.18 -8.76 -5.91
N LEU A 131 -7.69 -7.55 -5.67
CA LEU A 131 -7.53 -6.50 -6.67
C LEU A 131 -6.09 -6.37 -7.17
N THR A 132 -5.16 -7.21 -6.71
CA THR A 132 -3.72 -7.10 -6.98
C THR A 132 -3.38 -6.97 -8.46
N ALA A 133 -4.05 -7.74 -9.34
CA ALA A 133 -3.81 -7.68 -10.77
C ALA A 133 -4.36 -6.42 -11.47
N GLN A 134 -5.21 -5.64 -10.78
CA GLN A 134 -5.87 -4.46 -11.35
C GLN A 134 -5.11 -3.17 -11.03
N TYR A 135 -4.18 -3.21 -10.07
CA TYR A 135 -3.45 -2.04 -9.59
C TYR A 135 -1.94 -2.28 -9.66
N GLY A 136 -1.20 -1.22 -9.91
CA GLY A 136 0.22 -1.12 -9.62
C GLY A 136 0.40 -0.16 -8.46
N MET A 137 1.42 -0.37 -7.64
CA MET A 137 1.77 0.53 -6.55
C MET A 137 3.18 1.05 -6.75
N ILE A 138 3.33 2.37 -6.71
CA ILE A 138 4.62 3.06 -6.69
C ILE A 138 4.69 3.99 -5.49
N SER A 139 5.89 4.30 -5.04
CA SER A 139 6.08 5.22 -3.92
C SER A 139 7.05 6.33 -4.27
N LEU A 140 6.66 7.56 -3.95
CA LEU A 140 7.50 8.76 -3.99
C LEU A 140 7.98 9.04 -2.57
N GLN A 141 9.28 9.09 -2.34
CA GLN A 141 9.86 9.35 -1.01
C GLN A 141 10.94 10.41 -1.11
N GLY A 142 10.97 11.34 -0.16
CA GLY A 142 12.00 12.36 -0.08
C GLY A 142 11.48 13.77 0.16
N SER A 143 12.37 14.69 0.47
CA SER A 143 12.03 16.06 0.88
C SER A 143 11.26 16.87 -0.17
N LYS A 144 11.27 16.46 -1.43
CA LYS A 144 10.53 17.11 -2.54
C LYS A 144 9.36 16.27 -3.05
N ALA A 145 9.00 15.18 -2.36
CA ALA A 145 7.94 14.27 -2.81
C ALA A 145 6.58 14.99 -2.90
N GLU A 146 6.25 15.83 -1.92
CA GLU A 146 4.99 16.59 -1.91
C GLU A 146 4.94 17.61 -3.07
N LEU A 147 6.05 18.28 -3.34
CA LEU A 147 6.12 19.26 -4.43
C LEU A 147 5.86 18.58 -5.79
N LEU A 148 6.55 17.46 -6.04
CA LEU A 148 6.36 16.69 -7.27
C LEU A 148 4.94 16.14 -7.39
N LEU A 149 4.36 15.67 -6.28
CA LEU A 149 2.99 15.15 -6.25
C LEU A 149 1.98 16.26 -6.60
N LYS A 150 2.10 17.45 -6.01
CA LYS A 150 1.22 18.60 -6.32
C LYS A 150 1.29 18.98 -7.80
N GLU A 151 2.48 18.98 -8.36
CA GLU A 151 2.68 19.24 -9.80
C GLU A 151 2.02 18.19 -10.67
N LEU A 152 2.23 16.88 -10.34
CA LEU A 152 1.64 15.76 -11.05
C LEU A 152 0.11 15.78 -11.04
N LEU A 153 -0.47 16.06 -9.87
CA LEU A 153 -1.92 16.06 -9.67
C LEU A 153 -2.60 17.38 -10.02
N ARG A 154 -1.81 18.45 -10.24
CA ARG A 154 -2.30 19.83 -10.40
C ARG A 154 -3.31 20.20 -9.31
N SER A 155 -3.04 19.79 -8.07
CA SER A 155 -3.93 19.91 -6.93
C SER A 155 -3.14 20.32 -5.68
N GLU A 156 -3.69 21.30 -4.95
CA GLU A 156 -3.19 21.73 -3.64
C GLU A 156 -3.83 20.97 -2.47
N LYS A 157 -4.67 19.97 -2.77
CA LYS A 157 -5.30 19.15 -1.73
C LYS A 157 -4.23 18.38 -0.96
N ALA A 158 -4.06 18.70 0.31
CA ALA A 158 -3.09 18.09 1.19
C ALA A 158 -3.67 16.82 1.84
N LEU A 159 -2.82 15.81 1.99
CA LEU A 159 -3.03 14.67 2.88
C LEU A 159 -2.14 14.92 4.11
N SER A 160 -2.73 15.18 5.27
CA SER A 160 -2.02 15.73 6.42
C SER A 160 -1.52 14.67 7.41
N GLY A 161 -2.26 13.58 7.56
CA GLY A 161 -1.92 12.48 8.47
C GLY A 161 -1.23 11.32 7.76
N GLU A 162 -0.42 10.57 8.49
CA GLU A 162 0.11 9.30 8.01
C GLU A 162 -1.05 8.36 7.68
N LEU A 163 -0.98 7.69 6.52
CA LEU A 163 -2.01 6.85 5.92
C LEU A 163 -3.34 7.57 5.57
N ASP A 164 -3.37 8.91 5.61
CA ASP A 164 -4.44 9.65 4.95
C ASP A 164 -4.38 9.35 3.45
N HIS A 165 -5.55 9.20 2.83
CA HIS A 165 -5.61 8.89 1.42
C HIS A 165 -6.77 9.58 0.71
N GLY A 166 -6.69 9.62 -0.60
CA GLY A 166 -7.74 10.16 -1.45
C GLY A 166 -7.58 9.71 -2.90
N THR A 167 -8.63 9.92 -3.68
CA THR A 167 -8.64 9.69 -5.12
C THR A 167 -8.43 11.01 -5.84
N PHE A 168 -7.55 11.00 -6.86
CA PHE A 168 -7.16 12.15 -7.65
C PHE A 168 -7.16 11.78 -9.13
N GLN A 169 -7.33 12.78 -10.00
CA GLN A 169 -7.22 12.61 -11.44
C GLN A 169 -5.85 13.11 -11.93
N SER A 170 -5.20 12.33 -12.78
CA SER A 170 -3.98 12.73 -13.49
C SER A 170 -4.14 12.37 -14.97
N GLY A 171 -4.50 13.35 -15.80
CA GLY A 171 -4.95 13.09 -17.18
C GLY A 171 -6.20 12.22 -17.19
N ASP A 172 -6.15 11.11 -17.94
CA ASP A 172 -7.25 10.14 -18.02
C ASP A 172 -7.19 9.03 -16.94
N ALA A 173 -6.15 9.05 -16.10
CA ALA A 173 -5.96 8.06 -15.04
C ALA A 173 -6.52 8.54 -13.71
N GLU A 174 -7.20 7.64 -13.00
CA GLU A 174 -7.56 7.82 -11.60
C GLU A 174 -6.45 7.22 -10.72
N LEU A 175 -5.92 8.02 -9.81
CA LEU A 175 -4.88 7.64 -8.88
C LEU A 175 -5.41 7.68 -7.44
N ARG A 176 -5.17 6.62 -6.68
CA ARG A 176 -5.29 6.67 -5.23
C ARG A 176 -3.95 7.09 -4.65
N VAL A 177 -3.95 8.20 -3.95
CA VAL A 177 -2.77 8.73 -3.29
C VAL A 177 -2.91 8.48 -1.80
N ILE A 178 -1.86 7.96 -1.20
CA ILE A 178 -1.77 7.65 0.23
C ILE A 178 -0.52 8.35 0.76
N ARG A 179 -0.65 9.18 1.80
CA ARG A 179 0.51 9.70 2.50
C ARG A 179 1.15 8.58 3.31
N SER A 180 2.36 8.18 2.98
CA SER A 180 3.02 7.03 3.60
C SER A 180 4.53 7.20 3.63
N THR A 181 5.06 7.32 4.84
CA THR A 181 6.49 7.41 5.11
C THR A 181 7.09 6.01 5.18
N ARG A 182 7.92 5.64 4.19
CA ARG A 182 8.59 4.32 4.15
C ARG A 182 10.10 4.40 4.41
N THR A 183 10.71 5.54 4.11
CA THR A 183 12.17 5.74 4.25
C THR A 183 12.54 6.62 5.44
N GLY A 184 11.57 7.03 6.26
CA GLY A 184 11.76 8.03 7.30
C GLY A 184 11.77 9.48 6.77
N GLN A 185 11.59 9.65 5.46
CA GLN A 185 11.36 10.93 4.80
C GLN A 185 9.87 11.06 4.46
N GLU A 186 9.44 12.28 4.15
CA GLU A 186 8.10 12.50 3.64
C GLU A 186 7.86 11.68 2.37
N GLY A 187 6.67 11.09 2.24
CA GLY A 187 6.39 10.23 1.13
C GLY A 187 4.93 9.93 0.88
N TYR A 188 4.68 9.39 -0.33
CA TYR A 188 3.37 9.04 -0.84
C TYR A 188 3.45 7.73 -1.61
N ALA A 189 2.40 6.90 -1.47
CA ALA A 189 2.13 5.78 -2.36
C ALA A 189 1.00 6.16 -3.33
N LEU A 190 1.11 5.69 -4.57
CA LEU A 190 0.17 5.93 -5.67
C LEU A 190 -0.23 4.61 -6.30
#